data_a9d7150adc980f9e70c917346fb1fce7
#
_entry.id   a9d7150adc980f9e70c917346fb1fce7
#
_cell.length_a   1.000
_cell.length_b   1.000
_cell.length_c   1.000
_cell.angle_alpha   90.00
_cell.angle_beta   90.00
_cell.angle_gamma   90.00
#
_symmetry.space_group_name_H-M   'P 1'
#
loop_
_entity.id
_entity.type
_entity.pdbx_description
1 polymer ?
#
loop_
_entity_poly.entity_id
_entity_poly.type
_entity_poly.pdbx_seq_one_letter_code
_entity_poly.pdbx_strand_id
1 'polypeptide(L)'
;MSTDATTATAPAVRDLLLRLAGPRAFVRGEAYLSEGRVRSLHEDGNVLAGVVEGSEPYRVEVHRGGQGRSELIAACTCPHGADGRFCKHAVAVALAGLEERESREGEDGMRGWLERQRHGLLVDLLAEAAAEDPSLAARLVARREQDAAGPPPPREETERGRRSVRRW
;
A
#
# COMPACT_ATOMS: atom_id res chain seq x y z
N MET A 1 -22.16 -9.41 -17.78
CA MET A 1 -21.76 -8.12 -18.34
C MET A 1 -20.52 -7.70 -17.57
N SER A 2 -19.34 -8.04 -18.12
CA SER A 2 -18.04 -7.78 -17.50
C SER A 2 -17.70 -6.31 -17.68
N THR A 3 -17.58 -5.59 -16.58
CA THR A 3 -17.01 -4.25 -16.57
C THR A 3 -15.50 -4.39 -16.64
N ASP A 4 -14.95 -4.26 -17.86
CA ASP A 4 -13.54 -4.01 -18.07
C ASP A 4 -13.18 -2.67 -17.40
N ALA A 5 -12.71 -2.74 -16.15
CA ALA A 5 -11.95 -1.66 -15.56
C ALA A 5 -10.57 -1.70 -16.25
N THR A 6 -10.42 -0.90 -17.31
CA THR A 6 -9.12 -0.71 -17.96
C THR A 6 -8.14 -0.17 -16.93
N THR A 7 -7.40 -1.06 -16.28
CA THR A 7 -6.29 -0.72 -15.40
C THR A 7 -5.22 -0.08 -16.27
N ALA A 8 -5.07 1.24 -16.17
CA ALA A 8 -4.02 1.95 -16.89
C ALA A 8 -2.67 1.40 -16.44
N THR A 9 -1.84 0.99 -17.39
CA THR A 9 -0.50 0.44 -17.11
C THR A 9 0.40 1.53 -16.51
N ALA A 10 1.37 1.12 -15.70
CA ALA A 10 2.32 2.03 -15.06
C ALA A 10 2.98 3.04 -16.03
N PRO A 11 3.45 2.63 -17.23
CA PRO A 11 3.95 3.59 -18.22
C PRO A 11 2.93 4.64 -18.64
N ALA A 12 1.67 4.25 -18.86
CA ALA A 12 0.62 5.18 -19.26
C ALA A 12 0.29 6.20 -18.15
N VAL A 13 0.35 5.80 -16.88
CA VAL A 13 0.17 6.71 -15.74
C VAL A 13 1.35 7.68 -15.64
N ARG A 14 2.59 7.23 -15.79
CA ARG A 14 3.78 8.10 -15.78
C ARG A 14 3.74 9.13 -16.90
N ASP A 15 3.35 8.75 -18.11
CA ASP A 15 3.18 9.66 -19.24
C ASP A 15 2.08 10.70 -18.98
N LEU A 16 0.98 10.29 -18.35
CA LEU A 16 -0.08 11.22 -17.96
C LEU A 16 0.42 12.22 -16.92
N LEU A 17 1.11 11.78 -15.89
CA LEU A 17 1.69 12.65 -14.86
C LEU A 17 2.70 13.65 -15.45
N LEU A 18 3.52 13.20 -16.40
CA LEU A 18 4.47 14.05 -17.10
C LEU A 18 3.75 15.17 -17.90
N ARG A 19 2.65 14.82 -18.57
CA ARG A 19 1.83 15.82 -19.30
C ARG A 19 1.15 16.82 -18.36
N LEU A 20 0.61 16.36 -17.23
CA LEU A 20 -0.12 17.21 -16.28
C LEU A 20 0.81 18.16 -15.50
N ALA A 21 1.93 17.64 -15.02
CA ALA A 21 2.86 18.39 -14.16
C ALA A 21 3.93 19.15 -14.95
N GLY A 22 4.22 18.70 -16.15
CA GLY A 22 5.37 19.14 -16.93
C GLY A 22 6.72 18.55 -16.43
N PRO A 23 7.77 18.58 -17.29
CA PRO A 23 9.01 17.83 -17.01
C PRO A 23 9.70 18.23 -15.70
N ARG A 24 9.72 19.52 -15.37
CA ARG A 24 10.40 20.01 -14.14
C ARG A 24 9.71 19.54 -12.86
N ALA A 25 8.38 19.57 -12.81
CA ALA A 25 7.64 19.13 -11.64
C ALA A 25 7.64 17.60 -11.53
N PHE A 26 7.61 16.89 -12.66
CA PHE A 26 7.67 15.44 -12.73
C PHE A 26 9.01 14.92 -12.15
N VAL A 27 10.16 15.35 -12.67
CA VAL A 27 11.48 14.92 -12.17
C VAL A 27 11.66 15.24 -10.68
N ARG A 28 11.18 16.41 -10.22
CA ARG A 28 11.23 16.75 -8.79
C ARG A 28 10.28 15.88 -7.95
N GLY A 29 9.16 15.43 -8.51
CA GLY A 29 8.24 14.51 -7.85
C GLY A 29 8.87 13.13 -7.68
N GLU A 30 9.55 12.61 -8.72
CA GLU A 30 10.32 11.36 -8.63
C GLU A 30 11.42 11.45 -7.57
N ALA A 31 12.16 12.55 -7.52
CA ALA A 31 13.17 12.79 -6.49
C ALA A 31 12.55 12.78 -5.08
N TYR A 32 11.38 13.41 -4.89
CA TYR A 32 10.68 13.41 -3.58
C TYR A 32 10.23 12.04 -3.15
N LEU A 33 9.80 11.18 -4.10
CA LEU A 33 9.47 9.80 -3.82
C LEU A 33 10.71 8.99 -3.43
N SER A 34 11.77 9.04 -4.23
CA SER A 34 13.02 8.30 -3.97
C SER A 34 13.74 8.72 -2.68
N GLU A 35 13.58 9.98 -2.26
CA GLU A 35 14.07 10.50 -0.99
C GLU A 35 13.17 10.11 0.21
N GLY A 36 12.11 9.37 0.00
CA GLY A 36 11.17 8.94 1.04
C GLY A 36 10.40 10.10 1.69
N ARG A 37 10.14 11.18 0.94
CA ARG A 37 9.42 12.36 1.46
C ARG A 37 7.91 12.19 1.53
N VAL A 38 7.35 11.13 0.96
CA VAL A 38 5.93 10.76 1.16
C VAL A 38 5.82 10.06 2.51
N ARG A 39 5.26 10.73 3.51
CA ARG A 39 5.21 10.27 4.92
C ARG A 39 3.99 9.41 5.24
N SER A 40 2.93 9.64 4.53
CA SER A 40 1.71 8.82 4.63
C SER A 40 1.05 8.73 3.28
N LEU A 41 0.42 7.59 3.04
CA LEU A 41 -0.38 7.35 1.85
C LEU A 41 -1.65 6.62 2.29
N HIS A 42 -2.77 7.05 1.76
CA HIS A 42 -4.07 6.44 2.02
C HIS A 42 -4.90 6.48 0.75
N GLU A 43 -5.48 5.35 0.39
CA GLU A 43 -6.35 5.22 -0.78
C GLU A 43 -7.78 4.92 -0.32
N ASP A 44 -8.73 5.77 -0.76
CA ASP A 44 -10.16 5.58 -0.55
C ASP A 44 -10.90 5.76 -1.88
N GLY A 45 -11.34 4.65 -2.44
CA GLY A 45 -12.02 4.62 -3.73
C GLY A 45 -11.19 5.27 -4.85
N ASN A 46 -11.63 6.45 -5.31
CA ASN A 46 -10.98 7.20 -6.38
C ASN A 46 -10.02 8.29 -5.90
N VAL A 47 -9.81 8.38 -4.59
CA VAL A 47 -8.97 9.41 -3.97
C VAL A 47 -7.74 8.78 -3.38
N LEU A 48 -6.58 9.29 -3.74
CA LEU A 48 -5.30 8.97 -3.13
C LEU A 48 -4.84 10.19 -2.34
N ALA A 49 -4.83 10.08 -1.02
CA ALA A 49 -4.41 11.14 -0.12
C ALA A 49 -3.04 10.84 0.49
N GLY A 50 -2.23 11.87 0.69
CA GLY A 50 -0.90 11.72 1.29
C GLY A 50 -0.37 12.99 1.93
N VAL A 51 0.66 12.84 2.75
CA VAL A 51 1.44 13.94 3.32
C VAL A 51 2.85 13.87 2.75
N VAL A 52 3.30 14.98 2.19
CA VAL A 52 4.64 15.10 1.59
C VAL A 52 5.46 16.13 2.33
N GLU A 53 6.67 15.76 2.73
CA GLU A 53 7.61 16.63 3.40
C GLU A 53 8.34 17.51 2.38
N GLY A 54 8.13 18.82 2.50
CA GLY A 54 8.81 19.85 1.71
C GLY A 54 9.51 20.86 2.62
N SER A 55 9.31 22.17 2.39
CA SER A 55 9.68 23.22 3.35
C SER A 55 8.82 23.15 4.63
N GLU A 56 7.67 22.58 4.50
CA GLU A 56 6.70 22.21 5.54
C GLU A 56 5.94 20.96 5.08
N PRO A 57 5.18 20.28 5.95
CA PRO A 57 4.33 19.17 5.53
C PRO A 57 3.16 19.65 4.67
N TYR A 58 3.05 19.14 3.43
CA TYR A 58 1.97 19.45 2.51
C TYR A 58 0.98 18.30 2.44
N ARG A 59 -0.32 18.61 2.57
CA ARG A 59 -1.40 17.67 2.31
C ARG A 59 -1.69 17.63 0.82
N VAL A 60 -1.83 16.44 0.30
CA VAL A 60 -2.03 16.19 -1.12
C VAL A 60 -3.18 15.22 -1.29
N GLU A 61 -4.08 15.51 -2.23
CA GLU A 61 -5.11 14.60 -2.70
C GLU A 61 -5.01 14.50 -4.22
N VAL A 62 -5.02 13.28 -4.72
CA VAL A 62 -5.06 13.00 -6.16
C VAL A 62 -6.34 12.23 -6.44
N HIS A 63 -7.21 12.82 -7.23
CA HIS A 63 -8.51 12.26 -7.61
C HIS A 63 -8.42 11.66 -9.01
N ARG A 64 -8.94 10.44 -9.17
CA ARG A 64 -9.16 9.86 -10.50
C ARG A 64 -10.50 10.31 -11.03
N GLY A 65 -10.51 10.84 -12.26
CA GLY A 65 -11.73 11.21 -12.95
C GLY A 65 -12.69 10.01 -13.06
N GLY A 66 -13.96 10.23 -12.71
CA GLY A 66 -15.00 9.22 -12.84
C GLY A 66 -15.38 8.97 -14.31
N GLN A 67 -15.84 7.72 -14.59
CA GLN A 67 -16.51 7.35 -15.86
C GLN A 67 -15.70 7.65 -17.15
N GLY A 68 -14.65 6.85 -17.41
CA GLY A 68 -14.01 6.79 -18.73
C GLY A 68 -13.07 7.93 -19.09
N ARG A 69 -12.75 8.83 -18.15
CA ARG A 69 -11.77 9.90 -18.35
C ARG A 69 -10.49 9.54 -17.61
N SER A 70 -9.40 9.38 -18.35
CA SER A 70 -8.05 9.26 -17.82
C SER A 70 -7.52 10.62 -17.30
N GLU A 71 -8.36 11.33 -16.53
CA GLU A 71 -8.01 12.63 -15.96
C GLU A 71 -7.66 12.42 -14.47
N LEU A 72 -6.50 12.91 -14.09
CA LEU A 72 -6.11 13.07 -12.69
C LEU A 72 -6.25 14.53 -12.32
N ILE A 73 -6.91 14.79 -11.21
CA ILE A 73 -7.02 16.12 -10.60
C ILE A 73 -6.31 16.06 -9.27
N ALA A 74 -5.48 17.07 -8.97
CA ALA A 74 -4.76 17.11 -7.70
C ALA A 74 -5.07 18.39 -6.94
N ALA A 75 -5.28 18.24 -5.64
CA ALA A 75 -5.28 19.33 -4.66
C ALA A 75 -4.02 19.19 -3.78
N CYS A 76 -3.33 20.30 -3.53
CA CYS A 76 -2.16 20.33 -2.66
C CYS A 76 -2.12 21.66 -1.91
N THR A 77 -1.77 21.63 -0.63
CA THR A 77 -1.66 22.85 0.20
C THR A 77 -0.41 23.69 -0.09
N CYS A 78 0.49 23.26 -1.00
CA CYS A 78 1.63 24.07 -1.40
C CYS A 78 1.20 25.24 -2.33
N PRO A 79 2.01 26.31 -2.45
CA PRO A 79 1.67 27.48 -3.29
C PRO A 79 1.30 27.11 -4.73
N HIS A 80 2.02 26.17 -5.37
CA HIS A 80 1.69 25.72 -6.72
C HIS A 80 0.39 24.92 -6.81
N GLY A 81 0.06 24.14 -5.75
CA GLY A 81 -1.20 23.40 -5.68
C GLY A 81 -2.39 24.32 -5.43
N ALA A 82 -2.20 25.37 -4.64
CA ALA A 82 -3.19 26.41 -4.40
C ALA A 82 -3.58 27.15 -5.70
N ASP A 83 -2.64 27.27 -6.65
CA ASP A 83 -2.90 27.81 -8.00
C ASP A 83 -3.59 26.80 -8.95
N GLY A 84 -4.01 25.64 -8.45
CA GLY A 84 -4.67 24.59 -9.26
C GLY A 84 -3.72 23.82 -10.20
N ARG A 85 -2.41 23.91 -9.98
CA ARG A 85 -1.41 23.23 -10.81
C ARG A 85 -1.07 21.85 -10.25
N PHE A 86 -0.83 20.89 -11.14
CA PHE A 86 -0.32 19.59 -10.77
C PHE A 86 1.15 19.71 -10.34
N CYS A 87 1.39 19.83 -9.03
CA CYS A 87 2.69 20.15 -8.47
C CYS A 87 3.55 18.89 -8.24
N LYS A 88 4.85 19.07 -7.93
CA LYS A 88 5.78 17.97 -7.61
C LYS A 88 5.31 17.06 -6.47
N HIS A 89 4.59 17.61 -5.48
CA HIS A 89 4.06 16.83 -4.36
C HIS A 89 2.91 15.91 -4.82
N ALA A 90 2.05 16.40 -5.73
CA ALA A 90 1.02 15.58 -6.34
C ALA A 90 1.61 14.46 -7.21
N VAL A 91 2.68 14.73 -7.94
CA VAL A 91 3.44 13.70 -8.67
C VAL A 91 3.98 12.65 -7.71
N ALA A 92 4.64 13.05 -6.62
CA ALA A 92 5.22 12.13 -5.65
C ALA A 92 4.15 11.20 -5.03
N VAL A 93 2.99 11.74 -4.64
CA VAL A 93 1.87 10.95 -4.10
C VAL A 93 1.30 10.01 -5.15
N ALA A 94 1.09 10.47 -6.40
CA ALA A 94 0.57 9.64 -7.47
C ALA A 94 1.51 8.48 -7.82
N LEU A 95 2.83 8.72 -7.85
CA LEU A 95 3.84 7.69 -8.08
C LEU A 95 3.93 6.70 -6.91
N ALA A 96 3.87 7.17 -5.65
CA ALA A 96 3.83 6.30 -4.48
C ALA A 96 2.63 5.33 -4.52
N GLY A 97 1.46 5.83 -4.88
CA GLY A 97 0.27 4.99 -5.03
C GLY A 97 0.38 4.00 -6.18
N LEU A 98 1.12 4.33 -7.24
CA LEU A 98 1.40 3.41 -8.33
C LEU A 98 2.31 2.27 -7.87
N GLU A 99 3.41 2.58 -7.17
CA GLU A 99 4.35 1.59 -6.62
C GLU A 99 3.68 0.65 -5.60
N GLU A 100 2.82 1.18 -4.72
CA GLU A 100 2.06 0.32 -3.80
C GLU A 100 1.12 -0.65 -4.52
N ARG A 101 0.49 -0.22 -5.61
CA ARG A 101 -0.37 -1.11 -6.41
C ARG A 101 0.42 -2.19 -7.12
N GLU A 102 1.51 -1.81 -7.77
CA GLU A 102 2.40 -2.77 -8.44
C GLU A 102 2.91 -3.83 -7.45
N SER A 103 3.25 -3.40 -6.23
CA SER A 103 3.66 -4.30 -5.15
C SER A 103 2.54 -5.24 -4.72
N ARG A 104 1.32 -4.73 -4.50
CA ARG A 104 0.14 -5.55 -4.15
C ARG A 104 -0.23 -6.53 -5.26
N GLU A 105 -0.26 -6.07 -6.51
CA GLU A 105 -0.55 -6.93 -7.66
C GLU A 105 0.50 -8.05 -7.81
N GLY A 106 1.77 -7.74 -7.55
CA GLY A 106 2.85 -8.73 -7.51
C GLY A 106 2.69 -9.76 -6.40
N GLU A 107 2.36 -9.32 -5.19
CA GLU A 107 2.10 -10.19 -4.04
C GLU A 107 0.86 -11.07 -4.24
N ASP A 108 -0.23 -10.51 -4.72
CA ASP A 108 -1.47 -11.24 -5.00
C ASP A 108 -1.27 -12.24 -6.15
N GLY A 109 -0.52 -11.86 -7.18
CA GLY A 109 -0.13 -12.74 -8.28
C GLY A 109 0.70 -13.92 -7.80
N MET A 110 1.72 -13.68 -6.96
CA MET A 110 2.56 -14.71 -6.37
C MET A 110 1.75 -15.62 -5.43
N ARG A 111 0.93 -15.03 -4.55
CA ARG A 111 0.05 -15.79 -3.66
C ARG A 111 -0.90 -16.71 -4.44
N GLY A 112 -1.60 -16.17 -5.42
CA GLY A 112 -2.51 -16.93 -6.25
C GLY A 112 -1.81 -18.03 -7.07
N TRP A 113 -0.55 -17.80 -7.49
CA TRP A 113 0.26 -18.84 -8.09
C TRP A 113 0.59 -19.95 -7.10
N LEU A 114 1.05 -19.60 -5.88
CA LEU A 114 1.37 -20.56 -4.81
C LEU A 114 0.15 -21.42 -4.43
N GLU A 115 -1.04 -20.82 -4.29
CA GLU A 115 -2.28 -21.52 -3.92
C GLU A 115 -2.68 -22.62 -4.93
N ARG A 116 -2.26 -22.48 -6.19
CA ARG A 116 -2.50 -23.48 -7.24
C ARG A 116 -1.45 -24.57 -7.30
N GLN A 117 -0.36 -24.48 -6.52
CA GLN A 117 0.72 -25.45 -6.59
C GLN A 117 0.41 -26.72 -5.76
N ARG A 118 1.03 -27.84 -6.17
CA ARG A 118 0.96 -29.06 -5.38
C ARG A 118 1.76 -28.91 -4.10
N HIS A 119 1.26 -29.48 -3.02
CA HIS A 119 1.90 -29.39 -1.69
C HIS A 119 3.39 -29.75 -1.71
N GLY A 120 3.78 -30.82 -2.41
CA GLY A 120 5.20 -31.21 -2.53
C GLY A 120 6.09 -30.11 -3.09
N LEU A 121 5.65 -29.42 -4.16
CA LEU A 121 6.40 -28.32 -4.73
C LEU A 121 6.57 -27.15 -3.73
N LEU A 122 5.52 -26.85 -2.95
CA LEU A 122 5.60 -25.80 -1.92
C LEU A 122 6.59 -26.17 -0.82
N VAL A 123 6.64 -27.44 -0.42
CA VAL A 123 7.61 -27.93 0.57
C VAL A 123 9.04 -27.80 0.04
N ASP A 124 9.27 -28.20 -1.22
CA ASP A 124 10.60 -28.12 -1.85
C ASP A 124 11.06 -26.67 -1.96
N LEU A 125 10.21 -25.78 -2.45
CA LEU A 125 10.50 -24.34 -2.57
C LEU A 125 10.81 -23.69 -1.20
N LEU A 126 10.03 -24.02 -0.17
CA LEU A 126 10.25 -23.50 1.19
C LEU A 126 11.53 -24.04 1.79
N ALA A 127 11.87 -25.31 1.54
CA ALA A 127 13.10 -25.91 2.04
C ALA A 127 14.34 -25.28 1.36
N GLU A 128 14.30 -25.06 0.05
CA GLU A 128 15.36 -24.36 -0.70
C GLU A 128 15.52 -22.93 -0.19
N ALA A 129 14.44 -22.17 -0.10
CA ALA A 129 14.48 -20.80 0.39
C ALA A 129 15.00 -20.69 1.84
N ALA A 130 14.64 -21.64 2.71
CA ALA A 130 15.12 -21.67 4.08
C ALA A 130 16.60 -22.07 4.18
N ALA A 131 17.11 -22.83 3.21
CA ALA A 131 18.54 -23.16 3.15
C ALA A 131 19.39 -21.94 2.79
N GLU A 132 18.86 -21.03 1.98
CA GLU A 132 19.53 -19.81 1.53
C GLU A 132 19.35 -18.64 2.51
N ASP A 133 18.21 -18.59 3.23
CA ASP A 133 17.88 -17.53 4.20
C ASP A 133 17.74 -18.05 5.63
N PRO A 134 18.77 -17.89 6.48
CA PRO A 134 18.72 -18.29 7.88
C PRO A 134 17.59 -17.61 8.70
N SER A 135 17.16 -16.42 8.31
CA SER A 135 16.05 -15.72 8.96
C SER A 135 14.71 -16.41 8.67
N LEU A 136 14.50 -16.84 7.42
CA LEU A 136 13.34 -17.63 7.06
C LEU A 136 13.34 -18.98 7.77
N ALA A 137 14.49 -19.67 7.82
CA ALA A 137 14.64 -20.92 8.55
C ALA A 137 14.24 -20.79 10.03
N ALA A 138 14.73 -19.75 10.72
CA ALA A 138 14.39 -19.48 12.12
C ALA A 138 12.89 -19.22 12.31
N ARG A 139 12.25 -18.47 11.40
CA ARG A 139 10.80 -18.21 11.43
C ARG A 139 9.98 -19.50 11.25
N LEU A 140 10.39 -20.39 10.36
CA LEU A 140 9.71 -21.68 10.13
C LEU A 140 9.84 -22.59 11.36
N VAL A 141 11.01 -22.62 12.00
CA VAL A 141 11.23 -23.38 13.26
C VAL A 141 10.32 -22.84 14.36
N ALA A 142 10.31 -21.53 14.59
CA ALA A 142 9.46 -20.88 15.59
C ALA A 142 7.97 -21.18 15.34
N ARG A 143 7.52 -21.15 14.09
CA ARG A 143 6.15 -21.48 13.75
C ARG A 143 5.80 -22.93 14.05
N ARG A 144 6.68 -23.87 13.68
CA ARG A 144 6.51 -25.30 14.01
C ARG A 144 6.36 -25.53 15.52
N GLU A 145 7.17 -24.83 16.33
CA GLU A 145 7.11 -24.94 17.80
C GLU A 145 5.79 -24.39 18.35
N GLN A 146 5.29 -23.28 17.79
CA GLN A 146 3.99 -22.72 18.15
C GLN A 146 2.83 -23.67 17.81
N ASP A 147 2.85 -24.28 16.63
CA ASP A 147 1.83 -25.24 16.22
C ASP A 147 1.87 -26.53 17.07
N ALA A 148 3.06 -26.96 17.50
CA ALA A 148 3.22 -28.11 18.40
C ALA A 148 2.75 -27.81 19.84
N ALA A 149 2.83 -26.57 20.29
CA ALA A 149 2.36 -26.16 21.62
C ALA A 149 0.83 -26.10 21.76
N GLY A 150 0.09 -26.20 20.65
CA GLY A 150 -1.36 -26.11 20.61
C GLY A 150 -1.91 -24.69 20.83
N PRO A 151 -3.22 -24.49 20.68
CA PRO A 151 -3.82 -23.19 20.94
C PRO A 151 -3.67 -22.81 22.41
N PRO A 152 -3.44 -21.53 22.72
CA PRO A 152 -3.36 -21.06 24.10
C PRO A 152 -4.67 -21.40 24.83
N PRO A 153 -4.59 -21.77 26.14
CA PRO A 153 -5.78 -22.06 26.91
C PRO A 153 -6.73 -20.86 26.88
N PRO A 154 -8.05 -21.10 26.86
CA PRO A 154 -9.02 -20.01 26.89
C PRO A 154 -8.73 -19.12 28.10
N ARG A 155 -8.68 -17.81 27.90
CA ARG A 155 -8.47 -16.83 28.98
C ARG A 155 -9.61 -17.06 29.97
N GLU A 156 -9.30 -17.48 31.20
CA GLU A 156 -10.26 -17.47 32.29
C GLU A 156 -10.74 -16.02 32.44
N GLU A 157 -11.98 -15.76 32.04
CA GLU A 157 -12.68 -14.56 32.42
C GLU A 157 -12.71 -14.54 33.95
N THR A 158 -11.79 -13.77 34.55
CA THR A 158 -11.81 -13.52 35.97
C THR A 158 -13.14 -12.87 36.29
N GLU A 159 -14.00 -13.65 36.87
CA GLU A 159 -15.32 -13.32 37.44
C GLU A 159 -15.14 -12.34 38.62
N ARG A 160 -14.59 -11.15 38.31
CA ARG A 160 -14.50 -10.01 39.25
C ARG A 160 -15.38 -8.87 38.76
N GLY A 161 -16.69 -9.01 38.95
CA GLY A 161 -17.59 -7.91 38.62
C GLY A 161 -19.04 -8.12 38.96
N ARG A 162 -19.39 -9.20 39.66
CA ARG A 162 -20.74 -9.30 40.27
C ARG A 162 -20.67 -9.09 41.74
N ARG A 163 -20.47 -7.88 42.15
CA ARG A 163 -20.86 -7.43 43.51
C ARG A 163 -21.62 -6.13 43.43
N SER A 164 -22.90 -6.29 43.75
CA SER A 164 -23.72 -5.39 44.52
C SER A 164 -24.09 -4.04 43.91
N VAL A 165 -25.19 -4.04 43.13
CA VAL A 165 -26.13 -2.92 43.27
C VAL A 165 -27.24 -3.40 44.17
N ARG A 166 -27.11 -3.18 45.47
CA ARG A 166 -28.23 -3.17 46.40
C ARG A 166 -28.73 -1.73 46.50
N ARG A 167 -29.97 -1.59 46.08
CA ARG A 167 -31.05 -0.67 46.57
C ARG A 167 -30.60 0.37 47.58
N TRP A 168 -30.90 1.59 47.27
CA TRP A 168 -31.76 2.49 48.10
C TRP A 168 -32.67 3.25 47.13
#